data_94f130c80fd26e7045d3965dd273cb55
#
_entry.id   94f130c80fd26e7045d3965dd273cb55
#
_cell.length_a   1.000
_cell.length_b   1.000
_cell.length_c   1.000
_cell.angle_alpha   90.00
_cell.angle_beta   90.00
_cell.angle_gamma   90.00
#
_symmetry.space_group_name_H-M   'P 1'
#
loop_
_entity.id
_entity.type
_entity.pdbx_description
1 polymer ?
#
loop_
_entity_poly.entity_id
_entity_poly.type
_entity_poly.pdbx_seq_one_letter_code
_entity_poly.pdbx_strand_id
1 'polypeptide(L)'
;MKLTNLIPDTPPQLVTPDAELALANSRFPKSDLPFYRKLGRTDLTVSCLGLGGGGHISSEDTLYAFDQGINYFFYSSDLHQYLYSSMRGALRELCGRGSSLREKVVLATVSYMIRSPDAIFTYLFDQFIDLGIDYIDVFFWGWIDDNNADTFAKCVGASDDIRGPNTVCQRTIERMFGVSERLKKMGAVRYIGASFHDHDLAKQWLNSPLLDVVMVRHNVAHRTAQQKVFPHVDANDPLRPGIVTFKSAGMVNTLWEPPAALPSGCWVPSVPDLYRYSLSQNSVDIALAGWQHREEIDEAIQAVQKGKLTPEEIDYLNLYGDMHRNRVNIKQVPMERLLVKKEERR
;
A
#
# COMPACT_ATOMS: atom_id res chain seq x y z
N MET A 1 42.21 30.97 27.95
CA MET A 1 41.32 30.99 26.76
C MET A 1 40.05 30.27 27.18
N LYS A 2 38.92 31.00 27.37
CA LYS A 2 37.66 30.45 27.96
C LYS A 2 36.87 29.78 26.87
N LEU A 3 36.57 28.49 27.01
CA LEU A 3 35.69 27.65 26.17
C LEU A 3 34.22 27.87 26.55
N THR A 4 33.71 29.07 26.37
CA THR A 4 32.32 29.39 26.76
C THR A 4 31.55 30.04 25.63
N ASN A 5 31.57 29.52 24.40
CA ASN A 5 30.66 30.01 23.34
C ASN A 5 30.46 28.96 22.21
N LEU A 6 29.92 27.80 22.52
CA LEU A 6 29.48 26.82 21.50
C LEU A 6 28.20 26.07 21.89
N ILE A 7 27.35 26.69 22.70
CA ILE A 7 25.97 26.19 22.87
C ILE A 7 25.06 27.23 22.23
N PRO A 8 24.31 26.93 21.18
CA PRO A 8 23.28 27.85 20.68
C PRO A 8 22.24 28.08 21.78
N ASP A 9 21.97 29.35 22.10
CA ASP A 9 21.02 29.76 23.15
C ASP A 9 19.54 29.42 22.86
N THR A 10 19.26 28.74 21.75
CA THR A 10 17.91 28.29 21.44
C THR A 10 17.96 26.77 21.22
N PRO A 11 17.29 25.97 22.08
CA PRO A 11 17.12 24.54 21.76
C PRO A 11 16.43 24.42 20.41
N PRO A 12 16.81 23.45 19.56
CA PRO A 12 16.10 23.21 18.30
C PRO A 12 14.62 23.09 18.63
N GLN A 13 13.79 23.89 17.99
CA GLN A 13 12.34 23.74 18.09
C GLN A 13 12.02 22.31 17.65
N LEU A 14 11.51 21.50 18.57
CA LEU A 14 10.98 20.18 18.27
C LEU A 14 9.82 20.39 17.29
N VAL A 15 10.07 20.11 16.02
CA VAL A 15 9.04 20.16 14.99
C VAL A 15 8.06 19.03 15.33
N THR A 16 6.80 19.34 15.50
CA THR A 16 5.79 18.32 15.77
C THR A 16 5.56 17.49 14.52
N PRO A 17 5.18 16.21 14.65
CA PRO A 17 4.90 15.34 13.48
C PRO A 17 3.89 15.96 12.50
N ASP A 18 2.93 16.74 13.00
CA ASP A 18 1.95 17.43 12.16
C ASP A 18 2.58 18.60 11.38
N ALA A 19 3.56 19.30 11.98
CA ALA A 19 4.28 20.37 11.30
C ALA A 19 5.22 19.81 10.21
N GLU A 20 5.86 18.67 10.44
CA GLU A 20 6.65 17.97 9.43
C GLU A 20 5.79 17.51 8.26
N LEU A 21 4.62 16.94 8.54
CA LEU A 21 3.67 16.52 7.52
C LEU A 21 3.13 17.71 6.72
N ALA A 22 2.81 18.84 7.39
CA ALA A 22 2.37 20.07 6.74
C ALA A 22 3.48 20.64 5.82
N LEU A 23 4.74 20.62 6.27
CA LEU A 23 5.89 21.06 5.48
C LEU A 23 6.10 20.16 4.26
N ALA A 24 6.01 18.85 4.41
CA ALA A 24 6.14 17.90 3.30
C ALA A 24 5.06 18.15 2.24
N ASN A 25 3.81 18.36 2.67
CA ASN A 25 2.69 18.65 1.76
C ASN A 25 2.75 20.05 1.13
N SER A 26 3.49 21.01 1.69
CA SER A 26 3.60 22.36 1.12
C SER A 26 4.22 22.41 -0.28
N ARG A 27 4.90 21.34 -0.70
CA ARG A 27 5.49 21.17 -2.03
C ARG A 27 4.46 20.82 -3.11
N PHE A 28 3.25 20.44 -2.71
CA PHE A 28 2.18 20.02 -3.60
C PHE A 28 0.97 20.98 -3.51
N PRO A 29 0.14 21.07 -4.56
CA PRO A 29 -1.08 21.86 -4.52
C PRO A 29 -1.99 21.42 -3.35
N LYS A 30 -2.62 22.38 -2.68
CA LYS A 30 -3.61 22.08 -1.64
C LYS A 30 -4.81 21.41 -2.28
N SER A 31 -5.13 20.20 -1.81
CA SER A 31 -6.30 19.45 -2.24
C SER A 31 -6.89 18.65 -1.08
N ASP A 32 -8.06 18.08 -1.27
CA ASP A 32 -8.70 17.16 -0.32
C ASP A 32 -8.09 15.75 -0.34
N LEU A 33 -7.07 15.57 -1.16
CA LEU A 33 -6.23 14.38 -1.25
C LEU A 33 -4.76 14.76 -0.97
N PRO A 34 -4.32 14.90 0.29
CA PRO A 34 -2.94 15.24 0.60
C PRO A 34 -1.97 14.22 0.02
N PHE A 35 -0.85 14.70 -0.56
CA PHE A 35 0.14 13.81 -1.16
C PHE A 35 0.86 12.97 -0.10
N TYR A 36 1.26 13.58 1.02
CA TYR A 36 1.82 12.86 2.16
C TYR A 36 0.79 12.74 3.29
N ARG A 37 0.83 11.59 3.96
CA ARG A 37 -0.03 11.28 5.11
C ARG A 37 0.64 10.31 6.08
N LYS A 38 0.12 10.22 7.28
CA LYS A 38 0.53 9.18 8.21
C LYS A 38 0.03 7.80 7.77
N LEU A 39 0.87 6.79 7.92
CA LEU A 39 0.49 5.40 7.70
C LEU A 39 -0.12 4.82 8.98
N GLY A 40 -1.41 5.09 9.17
CA GLY A 40 -2.14 4.65 10.36
C GLY A 40 -1.45 5.04 11.67
N ARG A 41 -1.36 4.08 12.62
CA ARG A 41 -0.74 4.25 13.94
C ARG A 41 0.79 4.26 13.94
N THR A 42 1.43 4.09 12.79
CA THR A 42 2.88 4.17 12.68
C THR A 42 3.38 5.61 12.77
N ASP A 43 4.67 5.81 12.99
CA ASP A 43 5.30 7.13 12.89
C ASP A 43 5.69 7.50 11.45
N LEU A 44 5.40 6.62 10.48
CA LEU A 44 5.79 6.78 9.09
C LEU A 44 4.93 7.82 8.38
N THR A 45 5.58 8.80 7.77
CA THR A 45 4.97 9.71 6.79
C THR A 45 5.23 9.15 5.39
N VAL A 46 4.16 8.87 4.65
CA VAL A 46 4.20 8.17 3.36
C VAL A 46 3.53 8.99 2.26
N SER A 47 4.04 8.87 1.03
CA SER A 47 3.31 9.34 -0.15
C SER A 47 2.05 8.50 -0.36
N CYS A 48 0.97 9.12 -0.80
CA CYS A 48 -0.31 8.44 -1.06
C CYS A 48 -0.23 7.43 -2.22
N LEU A 49 0.76 7.59 -3.08
CA LEU A 49 1.15 6.61 -4.08
C LEU A 49 2.40 5.88 -3.58
N GLY A 50 2.40 4.55 -3.67
CA GLY A 50 3.55 3.72 -3.39
C GLY A 50 4.01 3.00 -4.66
N LEU A 51 5.32 2.79 -4.81
CA LEU A 51 5.86 2.05 -5.94
C LEU A 51 6.06 0.58 -5.58
N GLY A 52 5.40 -0.32 -6.33
CA GLY A 52 5.63 -1.76 -6.32
C GLY A 52 6.27 -2.23 -7.63
N GLY A 53 6.86 -3.42 -7.64
CA GLY A 53 7.61 -3.91 -8.79
C GLY A 53 6.78 -4.47 -9.95
N GLY A 54 5.45 -4.32 -9.92
CA GLY A 54 4.55 -4.99 -10.87
C GLY A 54 4.77 -4.66 -12.35
N GLY A 55 5.45 -3.55 -12.66
CA GLY A 55 5.71 -3.08 -14.01
C GLY A 55 7.13 -3.33 -14.53
N HIS A 56 8.04 -3.96 -13.79
CA HIS A 56 9.46 -4.08 -14.14
C HIS A 56 10.19 -2.73 -14.27
N ILE A 57 9.81 -1.74 -13.47
CA ILE A 57 10.41 -0.41 -13.51
C ILE A 57 11.94 -0.47 -13.32
N SER A 58 12.66 0.33 -14.09
CA SER A 58 14.12 0.42 -14.01
C SER A 58 14.60 1.01 -12.68
N SER A 59 15.88 0.79 -12.34
CA SER A 59 16.50 1.49 -11.20
C SER A 59 16.51 3.01 -11.42
N GLU A 60 16.76 3.48 -12.64
CA GLU A 60 16.76 4.90 -12.97
C GLU A 60 15.39 5.53 -12.74
N ASP A 61 14.32 4.90 -13.22
CA ASP A 61 12.96 5.41 -13.04
C ASP A 61 12.45 5.22 -11.60
N THR A 62 13.01 4.25 -10.85
CA THR A 62 12.77 4.13 -9.40
C THR A 62 13.38 5.31 -8.63
N LEU A 63 14.61 5.73 -8.97
CA LEU A 63 15.24 6.94 -8.42
C LEU A 63 14.45 8.19 -8.82
N TYR A 64 14.03 8.26 -10.07
CA TYR A 64 13.17 9.35 -10.53
C TYR A 64 11.88 9.44 -9.70
N ALA A 65 11.21 8.31 -9.43
CA ALA A 65 10.01 8.30 -8.58
C ALA A 65 10.30 8.91 -7.19
N PHE A 66 11.44 8.58 -6.59
CA PHE A 66 11.86 9.18 -5.32
C PHE A 66 12.06 10.69 -5.44
N ASP A 67 12.73 11.17 -6.49
CA ASP A 67 12.95 12.60 -6.73
C ASP A 67 11.63 13.36 -6.94
N GLN A 68 10.60 12.71 -7.50
CA GLN A 68 9.25 13.25 -7.63
C GLN A 68 8.44 13.19 -6.32
N GLY A 69 8.99 12.62 -5.25
CA GLY A 69 8.39 12.61 -3.92
C GLY A 69 7.75 11.28 -3.51
N ILE A 70 7.80 10.25 -4.33
CA ILE A 70 7.38 8.92 -3.91
C ILE A 70 8.39 8.39 -2.90
N ASN A 71 7.95 8.09 -1.69
CA ASN A 71 8.84 7.61 -0.63
C ASN A 71 8.51 6.20 -0.12
N TYR A 72 7.40 5.60 -0.55
CA TYR A 72 7.01 4.25 -0.18
C TYR A 72 7.33 3.27 -1.30
N PHE A 73 8.26 2.33 -1.03
CA PHE A 73 8.72 1.32 -1.98
C PHE A 73 8.41 -0.08 -1.45
N PHE A 74 7.69 -0.86 -2.26
CA PHE A 74 7.32 -2.23 -1.94
C PHE A 74 8.16 -3.19 -2.77
N TYR A 75 8.91 -4.05 -2.10
CA TYR A 75 9.87 -4.97 -2.69
C TYR A 75 9.58 -6.43 -2.31
N SER A 76 9.80 -7.35 -3.23
CA SER A 76 9.74 -8.79 -2.97
C SER A 76 10.94 -9.49 -3.61
N SER A 77 11.53 -10.42 -2.87
CA SER A 77 12.63 -11.27 -3.34
C SER A 77 12.29 -12.77 -3.31
N ASP A 78 11.03 -13.13 -3.07
CA ASP A 78 10.55 -14.53 -3.19
C ASP A 78 9.62 -14.70 -4.41
N LEU A 79 8.33 -14.84 -4.20
CA LEU A 79 7.36 -14.95 -5.29
C LEU A 79 7.37 -13.69 -6.16
N HIS A 80 7.40 -13.87 -7.47
CA HIS A 80 7.45 -12.75 -8.43
C HIS A 80 8.71 -11.87 -8.34
N GLN A 81 9.79 -12.34 -7.73
CA GLN A 81 11.06 -11.60 -7.63
C GLN A 81 11.52 -10.98 -8.95
N TYR A 82 11.23 -11.62 -10.08
CA TYR A 82 11.57 -11.13 -11.41
C TYR A 82 10.93 -9.77 -11.73
N LEU A 83 9.76 -9.46 -11.14
CA LEU A 83 9.10 -8.16 -11.29
C LEU A 83 9.81 -7.03 -10.54
N TYR A 84 10.54 -7.38 -9.49
CA TYR A 84 11.16 -6.42 -8.58
C TYR A 84 12.67 -6.27 -8.76
N SER A 85 13.30 -7.19 -9.49
CA SER A 85 14.76 -7.26 -9.60
C SER A 85 15.38 -6.00 -10.21
N SER A 86 14.67 -5.33 -11.12
CA SER A 86 15.13 -4.10 -11.76
C SER A 86 15.19 -2.89 -10.82
N MET A 87 14.38 -2.87 -9.74
CA MET A 87 14.42 -1.80 -8.72
C MET A 87 15.62 -1.91 -7.78
N ARG A 88 16.26 -3.07 -7.70
CA ARG A 88 17.24 -3.40 -6.67
C ARG A 88 18.41 -2.41 -6.60
N GLY A 89 18.90 -1.95 -7.76
CA GLY A 89 19.97 -0.95 -7.83
C GLY A 89 19.59 0.35 -7.12
N ALA A 90 18.41 0.87 -7.41
CA ALA A 90 17.87 2.06 -6.76
C ALA A 90 17.68 1.86 -5.26
N LEU A 91 17.13 0.73 -4.84
CA LEU A 91 16.93 0.46 -3.41
C LEU A 91 18.25 0.37 -2.65
N ARG A 92 19.32 -0.16 -3.26
CA ARG A 92 20.68 -0.12 -2.67
C ARG A 92 21.19 1.30 -2.51
N GLU A 93 20.95 2.16 -3.48
CA GLU A 93 21.36 3.57 -3.42
C GLU A 93 20.56 4.34 -2.37
N LEU A 94 19.25 4.20 -2.37
CA LEU A 94 18.34 4.91 -1.47
C LEU A 94 18.43 4.42 -0.03
N CYS A 95 18.52 3.11 0.18
CA CYS A 95 18.34 2.47 1.47
C CYS A 95 19.63 1.85 2.04
N GLY A 96 20.67 1.66 1.23
CA GLY A 96 21.91 0.98 1.63
C GLY A 96 22.65 1.69 2.77
N ARG A 97 23.51 0.93 3.46
CA ARG A 97 24.32 1.44 4.59
C ARG A 97 25.10 2.66 4.18
N GLY A 98 24.98 3.72 4.99
CA GLY A 98 25.64 5.00 4.73
C GLY A 98 24.88 5.92 3.78
N SER A 99 23.74 5.53 3.25
CA SER A 99 22.88 6.42 2.47
C SER A 99 22.27 7.51 3.37
N SER A 100 22.49 8.77 3.03
CA SER A 100 21.84 9.91 3.69
C SER A 100 20.34 10.03 3.38
N LEU A 101 19.85 9.17 2.48
CA LEU A 101 18.45 9.15 2.04
C LEU A 101 17.62 8.11 2.79
N ARG A 102 18.25 7.17 3.53
CA ARG A 102 17.57 6.04 4.19
C ARG A 102 16.37 6.46 5.04
N GLU A 103 16.50 7.53 5.81
CA GLU A 103 15.43 8.02 6.68
C GLU A 103 14.27 8.70 5.92
N LYS A 104 14.49 9.05 4.65
CA LYS A 104 13.46 9.64 3.79
C LYS A 104 12.66 8.59 3.02
N VAL A 105 13.04 7.32 3.12
CA VAL A 105 12.46 6.20 2.38
C VAL A 105 11.75 5.26 3.34
N VAL A 106 10.56 4.84 2.98
CA VAL A 106 9.82 3.77 3.63
C VAL A 106 9.94 2.53 2.76
N LEU A 107 10.79 1.59 3.19
CA LEU A 107 10.97 0.31 2.52
C LEU A 107 10.03 -0.73 3.12
N ALA A 108 9.11 -1.21 2.32
CA ALA A 108 8.23 -2.31 2.66
C ALA A 108 8.67 -3.58 1.92
N THR A 109 8.72 -4.70 2.62
CA THR A 109 9.01 -6.01 2.00
C THR A 109 7.95 -7.04 2.37
N VAL A 110 7.91 -8.14 1.65
CA VAL A 110 6.90 -9.18 1.84
C VAL A 110 7.51 -10.55 1.70
N SER A 111 7.04 -11.51 2.49
CA SER A 111 7.22 -12.92 2.23
C SER A 111 5.91 -13.55 1.78
N TYR A 112 5.85 -14.03 0.54
CA TYR A 112 4.72 -14.76 -0.01
C TYR A 112 4.87 -16.28 0.16
N MET A 113 6.09 -16.80 0.02
CA MET A 113 6.36 -18.24 -0.02
C MET A 113 6.92 -18.76 1.30
N ILE A 114 7.67 -17.96 2.03
CA ILE A 114 8.32 -18.36 3.27
C ILE A 114 7.36 -18.15 4.43
N ARG A 115 6.59 -19.19 4.73
CA ARG A 115 5.58 -19.14 5.81
C ARG A 115 6.02 -19.84 7.09
N SER A 116 7.16 -20.56 7.05
CA SER A 116 7.76 -21.04 8.27
C SER A 116 8.31 -19.86 9.06
N PRO A 117 7.82 -19.62 10.28
CA PRO A 117 8.33 -18.52 11.11
C PRO A 117 9.84 -18.57 11.32
N ASP A 118 10.41 -19.78 11.39
CA ASP A 118 11.85 -19.95 11.62
C ASP A 118 12.69 -19.58 10.40
N ALA A 119 12.15 -19.76 9.18
CA ALA A 119 12.86 -19.42 7.95
C ALA A 119 12.86 -17.91 7.64
N ILE A 120 11.98 -17.14 8.28
CA ILE A 120 11.87 -15.69 8.01
C ILE A 120 13.15 -14.94 8.36
N PHE A 121 13.85 -15.34 9.41
CA PHE A 121 15.13 -14.70 9.77
C PHE A 121 16.13 -14.82 8.63
N THR A 122 16.36 -16.02 8.09
CA THR A 122 17.27 -16.23 6.96
C THR A 122 16.84 -15.41 5.76
N TYR A 123 15.56 -15.46 5.43
CA TYR A 123 15.01 -14.69 4.30
C TYR A 123 15.24 -13.18 4.42
N LEU A 124 15.01 -12.60 5.59
CA LEU A 124 15.21 -11.17 5.80
C LEU A 124 16.70 -10.80 5.83
N PHE A 125 17.56 -11.63 6.42
CA PHE A 125 19.00 -11.38 6.42
C PHE A 125 19.60 -11.50 5.03
N ASP A 126 19.10 -12.40 4.17
CA ASP A 126 19.49 -12.45 2.77
C ASP A 126 19.12 -11.16 2.04
N GLN A 127 17.94 -10.58 2.30
CA GLN A 127 17.56 -9.27 1.78
C GLN A 127 18.47 -8.15 2.31
N PHE A 128 18.84 -8.19 3.60
CA PHE A 128 19.74 -7.18 4.20
C PHE A 128 21.10 -7.20 3.52
N ILE A 129 21.62 -8.38 3.22
CA ILE A 129 22.88 -8.55 2.49
C ILE A 129 22.73 -8.05 1.05
N ASP A 130 21.67 -8.48 0.37
CA ASP A 130 21.44 -8.16 -1.03
C ASP A 130 21.22 -6.66 -1.25
N LEU A 131 20.46 -6.00 -0.40
CA LEU A 131 20.19 -4.56 -0.51
C LEU A 131 21.21 -3.68 0.24
N GLY A 132 22.07 -4.30 1.05
CA GLY A 132 23.05 -3.57 1.88
C GLY A 132 22.39 -2.75 2.98
N ILE A 133 21.23 -3.16 3.51
CA ILE A 133 20.44 -2.46 4.52
C ILE A 133 20.64 -3.06 5.92
N ASP A 134 20.19 -2.33 6.93
CA ASP A 134 20.22 -2.79 8.33
C ASP A 134 18.82 -3.07 8.90
N TYR A 135 17.78 -2.48 8.30
CA TYR A 135 16.39 -2.67 8.73
C TYR A 135 15.39 -2.46 7.57
N ILE A 136 14.19 -2.95 7.78
CA ILE A 136 13.00 -2.78 6.93
C ILE A 136 11.98 -1.96 7.72
N ASP A 137 11.30 -1.00 7.07
CA ASP A 137 10.28 -0.21 7.74
C ASP A 137 9.01 -1.02 7.97
N VAL A 138 8.50 -1.72 6.94
CA VAL A 138 7.30 -2.55 7.07
C VAL A 138 7.55 -3.94 6.47
N PHE A 139 7.47 -4.97 7.29
CA PHE A 139 7.50 -6.36 6.81
C PHE A 139 6.08 -6.91 6.72
N PHE A 140 5.70 -7.45 5.56
CA PHE A 140 4.39 -8.05 5.32
C PHE A 140 4.44 -9.57 5.33
N TRP A 141 3.57 -10.19 6.12
CA TRP A 141 3.13 -11.55 5.90
C TRP A 141 2.20 -11.55 4.68
N GLY A 142 2.64 -12.16 3.57
CA GLY A 142 2.02 -12.00 2.29
C GLY A 142 0.97 -13.05 1.95
N TRP A 143 -0.02 -12.66 1.15
CA TRP A 143 -1.01 -13.51 0.51
C TRP A 143 -1.80 -14.38 1.47
N ILE A 144 -2.41 -13.75 2.45
CA ILE A 144 -3.27 -14.45 3.41
C ILE A 144 -4.66 -14.58 2.81
N ASP A 145 -5.06 -15.82 2.45
CA ASP A 145 -6.40 -16.16 1.96
C ASP A 145 -6.74 -17.64 2.22
N ASP A 146 -8.03 -18.01 2.09
CA ASP A 146 -8.52 -19.37 2.34
C ASP A 146 -8.02 -20.41 1.33
N ASN A 147 -7.57 -19.97 0.15
CA ASN A 147 -7.11 -20.85 -0.92
C ASN A 147 -5.65 -21.24 -0.80
N ASN A 148 -4.95 -20.58 0.10
CA ASN A 148 -3.51 -20.80 0.25
C ASN A 148 -3.26 -21.98 1.18
N ALA A 149 -2.77 -23.10 0.63
CA ALA A 149 -2.75 -24.41 1.28
C ALA A 149 -1.90 -24.50 2.56
N ASP A 150 -0.89 -23.62 2.73
CA ASP A 150 0.02 -23.66 3.89
C ASP A 150 -0.36 -22.71 5.04
N THR A 151 -1.51 -22.66 5.48
CA THR A 151 -2.14 -21.48 5.55
C THR A 151 -2.52 -20.96 6.91
N PHE A 152 -1.85 -19.92 7.18
CA PHE A 152 -2.22 -18.91 8.14
C PHE A 152 -3.73 -18.54 8.02
N ALA A 153 -4.25 -18.37 6.79
CA ALA A 153 -5.65 -18.11 6.52
C ALA A 153 -6.58 -19.23 6.98
N LYS A 154 -6.25 -20.47 6.69
CA LYS A 154 -7.01 -21.64 7.18
C LYS A 154 -6.96 -21.75 8.70
N CYS A 155 -5.88 -21.32 9.31
CA CYS A 155 -5.74 -21.32 10.76
C CYS A 155 -6.63 -20.25 11.42
N VAL A 156 -6.78 -19.10 10.81
CA VAL A 156 -7.63 -18.01 11.31
C VAL A 156 -9.11 -18.30 11.09
N GLY A 157 -9.46 -18.99 9.99
CA GLY A 157 -10.84 -19.38 9.66
C GLY A 157 -11.28 -20.73 10.25
N ALA A 158 -10.38 -21.48 10.89
CA ALA A 158 -10.71 -22.73 11.55
C ALA A 158 -11.59 -22.43 12.78
N SER A 159 -12.88 -22.52 12.58
CA SER A 159 -13.83 -22.59 13.71
C SER A 159 -13.49 -23.79 14.59
N ASP A 160 -13.86 -23.73 15.85
CA ASP A 160 -13.71 -24.78 16.87
C ASP A 160 -14.41 -26.12 16.51
N ASP A 161 -14.66 -26.36 15.23
CA ASP A 161 -15.48 -27.42 14.72
C ASP A 161 -14.73 -28.76 14.78
N ILE A 162 -15.31 -29.68 15.53
CA ILE A 162 -15.17 -31.16 15.51
C ILE A 162 -13.85 -31.75 16.02
N ARG A 163 -12.72 -31.03 16.04
CA ARG A 163 -11.41 -31.60 16.44
C ARG A 163 -10.74 -30.89 17.61
N GLY A 164 -11.44 -29.99 18.29
CA GLY A 164 -10.85 -29.06 19.24
C GLY A 164 -10.05 -27.96 18.52
N PRO A 165 -9.50 -26.99 19.24
CA PRO A 165 -8.70 -25.92 18.63
C PRO A 165 -7.65 -26.56 17.74
N ASN A 166 -7.55 -26.08 16.48
CA ASN A 166 -6.53 -26.58 15.56
C ASN A 166 -5.14 -26.15 16.08
N THR A 167 -4.60 -27.01 16.95
CA THR A 167 -3.35 -26.73 17.68
C THR A 167 -2.18 -26.43 16.76
N VAL A 168 -2.21 -26.95 15.53
CA VAL A 168 -1.15 -26.68 14.54
C VAL A 168 -1.28 -25.24 14.01
N CYS A 169 -2.48 -24.84 13.66
CA CYS A 169 -2.75 -23.49 13.20
C CYS A 169 -2.49 -22.45 14.27
N GLN A 170 -3.01 -22.67 15.47
CA GLN A 170 -2.77 -21.78 16.61
C GLN A 170 -1.28 -21.62 16.89
N ARG A 171 -0.52 -22.72 16.94
CA ARG A 171 0.94 -22.69 17.12
C ARG A 171 1.64 -21.91 15.99
N THR A 172 1.18 -22.04 14.75
CA THR A 172 1.77 -21.31 13.64
C THR A 172 1.55 -19.81 13.82
N ILE A 173 0.34 -19.40 14.16
CA ILE A 173 0.01 -18.01 14.47
C ILE A 173 0.86 -17.48 15.63
N GLU A 174 0.90 -18.20 16.74
CA GLU A 174 1.70 -17.82 17.91
C GLU A 174 3.20 -17.67 17.56
N ARG A 175 3.73 -18.56 16.72
CA ARG A 175 5.12 -18.47 16.24
C ARG A 175 5.33 -17.26 15.32
N MET A 176 4.38 -16.96 14.42
CA MET A 176 4.45 -15.75 13.60
C MET A 176 4.43 -14.49 14.46
N PHE A 177 3.59 -14.44 15.49
CA PHE A 177 3.60 -13.36 16.48
C PHE A 177 4.95 -13.26 17.18
N GLY A 178 5.45 -14.37 17.72
CA GLY A 178 6.72 -14.40 18.43
C GLY A 178 7.90 -14.01 17.56
N VAL A 179 7.92 -14.42 16.29
CA VAL A 179 8.94 -14.00 15.30
C VAL A 179 8.83 -12.52 15.00
N SER A 180 7.62 -12.01 14.75
CA SER A 180 7.39 -10.59 14.48
C SER A 180 7.87 -9.70 15.63
N GLU A 181 7.55 -10.09 16.87
CA GLU A 181 8.03 -9.42 18.08
C GLU A 181 9.56 -9.41 18.19
N ARG A 182 10.19 -10.54 17.89
CA ARG A 182 11.66 -10.66 17.93
C ARG A 182 12.31 -9.79 16.85
N LEU A 183 11.76 -9.77 15.65
CA LEU A 183 12.25 -8.92 14.57
C LEU A 183 12.17 -7.43 14.93
N LYS A 184 11.07 -7.01 15.56
CA LYS A 184 10.93 -5.63 16.08
C LYS A 184 11.94 -5.35 17.19
N LYS A 185 12.08 -6.24 18.16
CA LYS A 185 13.05 -6.08 19.28
C LYS A 185 14.51 -6.04 18.82
N MET A 186 14.85 -6.74 17.74
CA MET A 186 16.19 -6.72 17.14
C MET A 186 16.44 -5.46 16.31
N GLY A 187 15.43 -4.63 16.07
CA GLY A 187 15.52 -3.49 15.17
C GLY A 187 15.59 -3.88 13.69
N ALA A 188 15.38 -5.16 13.35
CA ALA A 188 15.40 -5.64 11.97
C ALA A 188 14.18 -5.15 11.18
N VAL A 189 13.05 -4.96 11.85
CA VAL A 189 11.78 -4.50 11.27
C VAL A 189 11.17 -3.47 12.22
N ARG A 190 10.65 -2.36 11.69
CA ARG A 190 9.96 -1.35 12.50
C ARG A 190 8.49 -1.71 12.71
N TYR A 191 7.80 -2.11 11.66
CA TYR A 191 6.36 -2.38 11.65
C TYR A 191 6.05 -3.69 10.94
N ILE A 192 4.95 -4.32 11.36
CA ILE A 192 4.44 -5.57 10.78
C ILE A 192 3.15 -5.29 10.03
N GLY A 193 3.07 -5.81 8.81
CA GLY A 193 1.85 -5.81 8.00
C GLY A 193 1.43 -7.21 7.59
N ALA A 194 0.24 -7.28 7.01
CA ALA A 194 -0.23 -8.47 6.30
C ALA A 194 -1.02 -8.08 5.05
N SER A 195 -0.91 -8.88 3.98
CA SER A 195 -1.65 -8.66 2.75
C SER A 195 -2.73 -9.72 2.56
N PHE A 196 -3.95 -9.26 2.23
CA PHE A 196 -5.14 -10.08 2.16
C PHE A 196 -5.79 -10.00 0.78
N HIS A 197 -6.12 -11.15 0.20
CA HIS A 197 -7.07 -11.27 -0.88
C HIS A 197 -8.50 -11.51 -0.36
N ASP A 198 -8.61 -12.17 0.76
CA ASP A 198 -9.87 -12.38 1.48
C ASP A 198 -10.15 -11.20 2.41
N HIS A 199 -11.28 -10.51 2.20
CA HIS A 199 -11.65 -9.33 2.96
C HIS A 199 -12.34 -9.66 4.29
N ASP A 200 -12.87 -10.86 4.47
CA ASP A 200 -13.42 -11.32 5.75
C ASP A 200 -12.28 -11.59 6.74
N LEU A 201 -11.22 -12.23 6.25
CA LEU A 201 -9.98 -12.39 7.03
C LEU A 201 -9.34 -11.02 7.34
N ALA A 202 -9.22 -10.12 6.34
CA ALA A 202 -8.71 -8.78 6.58
C ALA A 202 -9.48 -8.08 7.70
N LYS A 203 -10.83 -8.14 7.68
CA LYS A 203 -11.68 -7.58 8.73
C LYS A 203 -11.36 -8.15 10.12
N GLN A 204 -11.19 -9.46 10.23
CA GLN A 204 -10.87 -10.10 11.51
C GLN A 204 -9.56 -9.61 12.11
N TRP A 205 -8.60 -9.26 11.25
CA TRP A 205 -7.26 -8.84 11.65
C TRP A 205 -7.06 -7.33 11.80
N LEU A 206 -8.04 -6.49 11.44
CA LEU A 206 -7.93 -5.03 11.54
C LEU A 206 -7.56 -4.54 12.95
N ASN A 207 -8.13 -5.18 13.96
CA ASN A 207 -7.92 -4.81 15.35
C ASN A 207 -6.80 -5.64 16.04
N SER A 208 -6.07 -6.43 15.28
CA SER A 208 -4.96 -7.22 15.84
C SER A 208 -3.84 -6.28 16.31
N PRO A 209 -3.34 -6.45 17.54
CA PRO A 209 -2.20 -5.66 18.01
C PRO A 209 -0.90 -6.01 17.27
N LEU A 210 -0.89 -7.13 16.54
CA LEU A 210 0.26 -7.56 15.75
C LEU A 210 0.43 -6.70 14.49
N LEU A 211 -0.67 -6.33 13.84
CA LEU A 211 -0.61 -5.71 12.51
C LEU A 211 -0.67 -4.18 12.62
N ASP A 212 0.43 -3.54 12.29
CA ASP A 212 0.52 -2.09 12.17
C ASP A 212 -0.07 -1.61 10.82
N VAL A 213 0.01 -2.47 9.77
CA VAL A 213 -0.42 -2.16 8.42
C VAL A 213 -1.21 -3.33 7.82
N VAL A 214 -2.34 -3.03 7.19
CA VAL A 214 -3.18 -4.00 6.47
C VAL A 214 -3.19 -3.64 5.00
N MET A 215 -2.84 -4.60 4.14
CA MET A 215 -2.84 -4.42 2.69
C MET A 215 -3.95 -5.26 2.06
N VAL A 216 -4.85 -4.62 1.30
CA VAL A 216 -6.02 -5.28 0.68
C VAL A 216 -6.15 -4.98 -0.79
N ARG A 217 -6.67 -5.95 -1.55
CA ARG A 217 -7.06 -5.73 -2.94
C ARG A 217 -8.25 -4.79 -3.02
N HIS A 218 -8.10 -3.69 -3.77
CA HIS A 218 -9.20 -2.77 -4.01
C HIS A 218 -9.07 -2.11 -5.39
N ASN A 219 -10.14 -2.15 -6.18
CA ASN A 219 -10.28 -1.43 -7.44
C ASN A 219 -11.77 -1.36 -7.85
N VAL A 220 -12.07 -0.67 -8.93
CA VAL A 220 -13.45 -0.45 -9.44
C VAL A 220 -14.23 -1.75 -9.66
N ALA A 221 -13.55 -2.84 -10.06
CA ALA A 221 -14.16 -4.15 -10.30
C ALA A 221 -14.20 -5.06 -9.05
N HIS A 222 -13.37 -4.80 -8.03
CA HIS A 222 -13.26 -5.57 -6.80
C HIS A 222 -13.41 -4.64 -5.58
N ARG A 223 -14.67 -4.35 -5.24
CA ARG A 223 -15.04 -3.35 -4.21
C ARG A 223 -15.40 -3.94 -2.85
N THR A 224 -15.20 -5.22 -2.63
CA THR A 224 -15.59 -5.89 -1.38
C THR A 224 -14.93 -5.25 -0.14
N ALA A 225 -13.73 -4.66 -0.29
CA ALA A 225 -13.08 -3.92 0.79
C ALA A 225 -13.92 -2.73 1.28
N GLN A 226 -14.67 -2.05 0.39
CA GLN A 226 -15.57 -0.94 0.76
C GLN A 226 -16.71 -1.37 1.68
N GLN A 227 -17.09 -2.64 1.61
CA GLN A 227 -18.19 -3.18 2.41
C GLN A 227 -17.69 -3.86 3.70
N LYS A 228 -16.53 -4.54 3.62
CA LYS A 228 -16.07 -5.45 4.66
C LYS A 228 -14.88 -4.92 5.47
N VAL A 229 -14.08 -4.02 4.94
CA VAL A 229 -12.84 -3.54 5.58
C VAL A 229 -12.95 -2.06 5.95
N PHE A 230 -13.14 -1.19 4.98
CA PHE A 230 -13.07 0.26 5.18
C PHE A 230 -14.09 0.82 6.19
N PRO A 231 -15.34 0.31 6.30
CA PRO A 231 -16.30 0.78 7.31
C PRO A 231 -15.88 0.50 8.76
N HIS A 232 -14.91 -0.38 8.96
CA HIS A 232 -14.38 -0.74 10.29
C HIS A 232 -13.06 -0.02 10.62
N VAL A 233 -12.61 0.91 9.76
CA VAL A 233 -11.41 1.71 9.95
C VAL A 233 -11.80 3.17 10.03
N ASP A 234 -11.86 3.71 11.25
CA ASP A 234 -12.06 5.15 11.44
C ASP A 234 -10.81 5.90 11.01
N ALA A 235 -10.93 6.70 9.95
CA ALA A 235 -9.82 7.48 9.42
C ALA A 235 -9.23 8.49 10.44
N ASN A 236 -10.02 8.88 11.44
CA ASN A 236 -9.62 9.84 12.48
C ASN A 236 -9.03 9.15 13.72
N ASP A 237 -9.15 7.83 13.85
CA ASP A 237 -8.54 7.10 14.97
C ASP A 237 -7.02 7.03 14.80
N PRO A 238 -6.22 7.67 15.66
CA PRO A 238 -4.77 7.62 15.58
C PRO A 238 -4.19 6.22 15.84
N LEU A 239 -4.99 5.31 16.38
CA LEU A 239 -4.58 3.94 16.70
C LEU A 239 -4.99 2.91 15.62
N ARG A 240 -5.64 3.35 14.55
CA ARG A 240 -6.00 2.46 13.44
C ARG A 240 -4.78 1.89 12.72
N PRO A 241 -4.87 0.70 12.12
CA PRO A 241 -3.82 0.22 11.22
C PRO A 241 -3.70 1.12 9.98
N GLY A 242 -2.50 1.20 9.40
CA GLY A 242 -2.32 1.78 8.07
C GLY A 242 -3.00 0.91 7.01
N ILE A 243 -3.62 1.53 6.01
CA ILE A 243 -4.31 0.81 4.93
C ILE A 243 -3.62 1.05 3.59
N VAL A 244 -3.10 -0.03 3.02
CA VAL A 244 -2.50 -0.03 1.69
C VAL A 244 -3.40 -0.80 0.73
N THR A 245 -3.69 -0.22 -0.43
CA THR A 245 -4.42 -0.93 -1.49
C THR A 245 -3.49 -1.40 -2.59
N PHE A 246 -3.74 -2.57 -3.14
CA PHE A 246 -3.01 -3.10 -4.29
C PHE A 246 -3.95 -3.53 -5.41
N LYS A 247 -3.39 -3.66 -6.63
CA LYS A 247 -4.14 -3.96 -7.86
C LYS A 247 -5.20 -2.90 -8.18
N SER A 248 -4.93 -1.64 -7.88
CA SER A 248 -5.86 -0.53 -8.13
C SER A 248 -6.21 -0.39 -9.60
N ALA A 249 -5.25 -0.59 -10.52
CA ALA A 249 -5.46 -0.59 -11.96
C ALA A 249 -5.80 -2.00 -12.55
N GLY A 250 -5.98 -3.01 -11.72
CA GLY A 250 -6.10 -4.40 -12.15
C GLY A 250 -4.73 -5.11 -12.21
N MET A 251 -4.71 -6.33 -12.75
CA MET A 251 -3.48 -7.09 -12.99
C MET A 251 -3.62 -8.02 -14.19
N VAL A 252 -4.70 -8.81 -14.24
CA VAL A 252 -5.03 -9.69 -15.36
C VAL A 252 -6.09 -9.06 -16.25
N ASN A 253 -6.96 -8.24 -15.65
CA ASN A 253 -7.98 -7.47 -16.36
C ASN A 253 -7.49 -6.02 -16.46
N THR A 254 -7.33 -5.54 -17.66
CA THR A 254 -6.95 -4.16 -18.00
C THR A 254 -8.15 -3.25 -17.71
N LEU A 255 -8.23 -2.71 -16.49
CA LEU A 255 -9.35 -1.85 -16.10
C LEU A 255 -9.34 -0.47 -16.77
N TRP A 256 -8.27 -0.15 -17.50
CA TRP A 256 -8.16 1.06 -18.34
C TRP A 256 -8.59 0.85 -19.79
N GLU A 257 -8.95 -0.38 -20.18
CA GLU A 257 -9.56 -0.69 -21.47
C GLU A 257 -11.09 -0.67 -21.33
N PRO A 258 -11.83 -0.16 -22.31
CA PRO A 258 -13.28 -0.10 -22.22
C PRO A 258 -13.89 -1.52 -22.20
N PRO A 259 -14.78 -1.82 -21.25
CA PRO A 259 -15.52 -3.08 -21.29
C PRO A 259 -16.42 -3.12 -22.52
N ALA A 260 -16.62 -4.31 -23.10
CA ALA A 260 -17.38 -4.48 -24.34
C ALA A 260 -18.82 -3.92 -24.28
N ALA A 261 -19.39 -3.80 -23.09
CA ALA A 261 -20.72 -3.26 -22.87
C ALA A 261 -20.78 -1.74 -22.82
N LEU A 262 -19.62 -1.04 -22.77
CA LEU A 262 -19.58 0.42 -22.62
C LEU A 262 -19.99 1.11 -23.93
N PRO A 263 -21.01 1.99 -23.93
CA PRO A 263 -21.40 2.74 -25.12
C PRO A 263 -20.28 3.68 -25.60
N SER A 264 -20.22 3.91 -26.92
CA SER A 264 -19.27 4.85 -27.51
C SER A 264 -19.48 6.27 -26.96
N GLY A 265 -18.36 6.96 -26.70
CA GLY A 265 -18.37 8.33 -26.18
C GLY A 265 -18.49 8.44 -24.65
N CYS A 266 -18.64 7.32 -23.93
CA CYS A 266 -18.57 7.32 -22.48
C CYS A 266 -17.11 7.45 -21.98
N TRP A 267 -16.94 7.95 -20.77
CA TRP A 267 -15.62 8.09 -20.16
C TRP A 267 -14.96 6.71 -19.93
N VAL A 268 -13.73 6.56 -20.41
CA VAL A 268 -12.85 5.43 -20.09
C VAL A 268 -11.82 5.95 -19.09
N PRO A 269 -11.78 5.41 -17.85
CA PRO A 269 -10.85 5.88 -16.85
C PRO A 269 -9.40 5.58 -17.24
N SER A 270 -8.51 6.54 -17.04
CA SER A 270 -7.07 6.31 -17.13
C SER A 270 -6.56 5.54 -15.91
N VAL A 271 -5.37 4.95 -16.00
CA VAL A 271 -4.72 4.28 -14.85
C VAL A 271 -4.62 5.21 -13.63
N PRO A 272 -4.22 6.49 -13.77
CA PRO A 272 -4.25 7.44 -12.66
C PRO A 272 -5.63 7.67 -12.02
N ASP A 273 -6.71 7.63 -12.79
CA ASP A 273 -8.07 7.74 -12.24
C ASP A 273 -8.41 6.54 -11.34
N LEU A 274 -7.89 5.35 -11.68
CA LEU A 274 -8.07 4.14 -10.87
C LEU A 274 -7.29 4.19 -9.54
N TYR A 275 -6.14 4.87 -9.49
CA TYR A 275 -5.45 5.16 -8.23
C TYR A 275 -6.26 6.16 -7.39
N ARG A 276 -6.76 7.24 -7.99
CA ARG A 276 -7.62 8.21 -7.31
C ARG A 276 -8.88 7.55 -6.74
N TYR A 277 -9.45 6.58 -7.46
CA TYR A 277 -10.61 5.82 -6.96
C TYR A 277 -10.31 5.14 -5.63
N SER A 278 -9.17 4.45 -5.51
CA SER A 278 -8.76 3.84 -4.25
C SER A 278 -8.47 4.87 -3.17
N LEU A 279 -7.76 5.96 -3.52
CA LEU A 279 -7.38 7.02 -2.60
C LEU A 279 -8.55 7.94 -2.18
N SER A 280 -9.68 7.89 -2.88
CA SER A 280 -10.90 8.60 -2.49
C SER A 280 -11.62 7.93 -1.30
N GLN A 281 -11.21 6.72 -0.90
CA GLN A 281 -11.65 6.08 0.34
C GLN A 281 -10.90 6.70 1.52
N ASN A 282 -11.63 7.24 2.51
CA ASN A 282 -11.03 7.99 3.63
C ASN A 282 -10.05 7.17 4.48
N SER A 283 -10.26 5.86 4.57
CA SER A 283 -9.42 4.95 5.35
C SER A 283 -8.17 4.48 4.61
N VAL A 284 -8.03 4.74 3.31
CA VAL A 284 -6.89 4.30 2.51
C VAL A 284 -5.74 5.30 2.60
N ASP A 285 -4.57 4.84 3.02
CA ASP A 285 -3.36 5.66 3.11
C ASP A 285 -2.54 5.62 1.83
N ILE A 286 -2.39 4.44 1.21
CA ILE A 286 -1.54 4.25 0.03
C ILE A 286 -2.28 3.44 -1.03
N ALA A 287 -2.21 3.90 -2.28
CA ALA A 287 -2.48 3.08 -3.46
C ALA A 287 -1.15 2.61 -4.06
N LEU A 288 -0.89 1.30 -4.05
CA LEU A 288 0.32 0.73 -4.60
C LEU A 288 0.22 0.65 -6.12
N ALA A 289 1.19 1.26 -6.81
CA ALA A 289 1.30 1.34 -8.25
C ALA A 289 2.38 0.41 -8.79
N GLY A 290 2.23 -0.03 -10.03
CA GLY A 290 3.21 -0.87 -10.73
C GLY A 290 3.57 -0.21 -12.06
N TRP A 291 4.29 0.90 -12.01
CA TRP A 291 4.74 1.65 -13.18
C TRP A 291 5.87 0.95 -13.92
N GLN A 292 5.97 1.24 -15.22
CA GLN A 292 7.05 0.78 -16.10
C GLN A 292 8.00 1.91 -16.47
N HIS A 293 7.46 3.13 -16.62
CA HIS A 293 8.16 4.29 -17.14
C HIS A 293 7.86 5.54 -16.31
N ARG A 294 8.75 6.54 -16.39
CA ARG A 294 8.63 7.79 -15.63
C ARG A 294 7.40 8.63 -15.99
N GLU A 295 6.95 8.55 -17.23
CA GLU A 295 5.75 9.27 -17.68
C GLU A 295 4.50 8.84 -16.90
N GLU A 296 4.40 7.55 -16.56
CA GLU A 296 3.29 7.02 -15.75
C GLU A 296 3.35 7.54 -14.30
N ILE A 297 4.56 7.80 -13.78
CA ILE A 297 4.76 8.42 -12.46
C ILE A 297 4.23 9.85 -12.48
N ASP A 298 4.62 10.63 -13.49
CA ASP A 298 4.19 12.03 -13.63
C ASP A 298 2.67 12.13 -13.78
N GLU A 299 2.07 11.30 -14.64
CA GLU A 299 0.63 11.25 -14.84
C GLU A 299 -0.12 10.89 -13.54
N ALA A 300 0.40 9.93 -12.77
CA ALA A 300 -0.21 9.52 -11.51
C ALA A 300 -0.13 10.63 -10.46
N ILE A 301 1.01 11.29 -10.32
CA ILE A 301 1.20 12.43 -9.40
C ILE A 301 0.28 13.58 -9.79
N GLN A 302 0.24 13.96 -11.06
CA GLN A 302 -0.65 15.02 -11.55
C GLN A 302 -2.12 14.69 -11.30
N ALA A 303 -2.51 13.42 -11.45
CA ALA A 303 -3.89 13.02 -11.21
C ALA A 303 -4.28 13.13 -9.73
N VAL A 304 -3.43 12.68 -8.79
CA VAL A 304 -3.74 12.78 -7.37
C VAL A 304 -3.75 14.22 -6.86
N GLN A 305 -2.99 15.12 -7.49
CA GLN A 305 -3.03 16.55 -7.19
C GLN A 305 -4.38 17.21 -7.52
N LYS A 306 -5.17 16.61 -8.41
CA LYS A 306 -6.54 17.05 -8.72
C LYS A 306 -7.53 16.80 -7.57
N GLY A 307 -7.12 16.10 -6.51
CA GLY A 307 -7.95 15.76 -5.36
C GLY A 307 -8.75 14.48 -5.54
N LYS A 308 -9.66 14.23 -4.60
CA LYS A 308 -10.56 13.07 -4.64
C LYS A 308 -11.49 13.13 -5.84
N LEU A 309 -11.98 11.96 -6.22
CA LEU A 309 -13.08 11.87 -7.20
C LEU A 309 -14.37 12.39 -6.58
N THR A 310 -15.23 13.00 -7.41
CA THR A 310 -16.56 13.41 -6.99
C THR A 310 -17.46 12.19 -6.72
N PRO A 311 -18.54 12.34 -5.96
CA PRO A 311 -19.50 11.25 -5.77
C PRO A 311 -20.04 10.69 -7.09
N GLU A 312 -20.25 11.54 -8.10
CA GLU A 312 -20.75 11.16 -9.43
C GLU A 312 -19.69 10.37 -10.21
N GLU A 313 -18.41 10.78 -10.14
CA GLU A 313 -17.29 10.04 -10.72
C GLU A 313 -17.13 8.67 -10.04
N ILE A 314 -17.27 8.60 -8.72
CA ILE A 314 -17.21 7.33 -7.97
C ILE A 314 -18.37 6.41 -8.38
N ASP A 315 -19.60 6.92 -8.47
CA ASP A 315 -20.77 6.13 -8.88
C ASP A 315 -20.63 5.60 -10.31
N TYR A 316 -20.11 6.45 -11.22
CA TYR A 316 -19.78 6.03 -12.58
C TYR A 316 -18.71 4.92 -12.59
N LEU A 317 -17.61 5.07 -11.85
CA LEU A 317 -16.54 4.08 -11.80
C LEU A 317 -17.01 2.76 -11.14
N ASN A 318 -17.95 2.82 -10.21
CA ASN A 318 -18.61 1.62 -9.70
C ASN A 318 -19.37 0.88 -10.79
N LEU A 319 -20.15 1.61 -11.60
CA LEU A 319 -20.87 1.07 -12.75
C LEU A 319 -19.92 0.51 -13.81
N TYR A 320 -18.84 1.24 -14.11
CA TYR A 320 -17.78 0.82 -15.03
C TYR A 320 -17.14 -0.51 -14.59
N GLY A 321 -16.82 -0.64 -13.31
CA GLY A 321 -16.30 -1.88 -12.73
C GLY A 321 -17.30 -3.05 -12.77
N ASP A 322 -18.60 -2.77 -12.63
CA ASP A 322 -19.65 -3.79 -12.76
C ASP A 322 -19.80 -4.28 -14.21
N MET A 323 -19.60 -3.41 -15.21
CA MET A 323 -19.52 -3.82 -16.61
C MET A 323 -18.35 -4.78 -16.86
N HIS A 324 -17.16 -4.50 -16.32
CA HIS A 324 -16.01 -5.41 -16.40
C HIS A 324 -16.27 -6.78 -15.77
N ARG A 325 -17.17 -6.85 -14.81
CA ARG A 325 -17.55 -8.09 -14.11
C ARG A 325 -18.82 -8.73 -14.65
N ASN A 326 -19.41 -8.18 -15.71
CA ASN A 326 -20.70 -8.61 -16.27
C ASN A 326 -21.82 -8.67 -15.20
N ARG A 327 -21.80 -7.72 -14.25
CA ARG A 327 -22.75 -7.64 -13.12
C ARG A 327 -23.94 -6.73 -13.39
N VAL A 328 -23.92 -6.01 -14.51
CA VAL A 328 -24.94 -5.03 -14.87
C VAL A 328 -25.45 -5.29 -16.29
N ASN A 329 -26.76 -5.17 -16.45
CA ASN A 329 -27.39 -5.11 -17.79
C ASN A 329 -27.41 -3.65 -18.25
N ILE A 330 -26.51 -3.28 -19.16
CA ILE A 330 -26.33 -1.91 -19.64
C ILE A 330 -27.61 -1.31 -20.23
N LYS A 331 -28.49 -2.13 -20.82
CA LYS A 331 -29.76 -1.68 -21.39
C LYS A 331 -30.73 -1.13 -20.34
N GLN A 332 -30.49 -1.43 -19.06
CA GLN A 332 -31.34 -0.97 -17.95
C GLN A 332 -30.69 0.22 -17.21
N VAL A 333 -29.51 0.65 -17.62
CA VAL A 333 -28.80 1.78 -16.98
C VAL A 333 -29.31 3.08 -17.62
N PRO A 334 -29.79 4.05 -16.82
CA PRO A 334 -30.13 5.38 -17.32
C PRO A 334 -28.95 6.05 -17.99
N MET A 335 -29.18 6.70 -19.13
CA MET A 335 -28.10 7.30 -19.93
C MET A 335 -27.36 8.41 -19.16
N GLU A 336 -28.07 9.11 -18.27
CA GLU A 336 -27.48 10.17 -17.43
C GLU A 336 -26.33 9.63 -16.56
N ARG A 337 -26.42 8.39 -16.09
CA ARG A 337 -25.34 7.74 -15.32
C ARG A 337 -24.14 7.34 -16.15
N LEU A 338 -24.29 7.26 -17.47
CA LEU A 338 -23.23 6.91 -18.42
C LEU A 338 -22.53 8.15 -18.99
N LEU A 339 -23.17 9.29 -18.95
CA LEU A 339 -22.68 10.55 -19.54
C LEU A 339 -21.93 11.42 -18.52
N VAL A 340 -21.38 10.84 -17.47
CA VAL A 340 -20.54 11.57 -16.53
C VAL A 340 -19.32 12.09 -17.29
N LYS A 341 -19.20 13.42 -17.35
CA LYS A 341 -18.02 14.07 -17.90
C LYS A 341 -16.94 14.08 -16.85
N LYS A 342 -15.75 13.65 -17.22
CA LYS A 342 -14.57 13.88 -16.40
C LYS A 342 -14.43 15.39 -16.19
N GLU A 343 -14.52 15.85 -14.94
CA GLU A 343 -14.24 17.26 -14.65
C GLU A 343 -12.79 17.57 -15.04
N GLU A 344 -12.61 18.44 -16.03
CA GLU A 344 -11.32 19.10 -16.26
C GLU A 344 -11.08 20.12 -15.14
N ARG A 345 -10.66 19.63 -13.98
CA ARG A 345 -10.13 20.50 -12.92
C ARG A 345 -8.77 21.00 -13.41
N ARG A 346 -8.77 22.29 -13.79
CA ARG A 346 -7.57 23.02 -14.19
C ARG A 346 -6.62 23.24 -13.03
#